data_09c2f7a9195c9e16baf8fbf082c41aaf
#
_entry.id   09c2f7a9195c9e16baf8fbf082c41aaf
#
_cell.length_a   1.000
_cell.length_b   1.000
_cell.length_c   1.000
_cell.angle_alpha   90.00
_cell.angle_beta   90.00
_cell.angle_gamma   90.00
#
_symmetry.space_group_name_H-M   'P 1'
#
loop_
_entity.id
_entity.type
_entity.pdbx_description
1 polymer ?
#
loop_
_entity_poly.entity_id
_entity_poly.type
_entity_poly.pdbx_seq_one_letter_code
_entity_poly.pdbx_strand_id
1 'polypeptide(L)'
;MTKNKQELATRFIPFSSLKYTTEAFIDYAIEACAPKYNYALIGPGVSQNPNQPVSLREPHGFQLGGVSIPSGKINPPHMHFTCEVFICYRGEWRVMWGFNPDEKSTLISEGDIVSVPTWIYRGFSNVGIDDGFLFTGLGRDDTGGILWGPWTIEKAAEAGVFLTDQYRIVDTRRGDALTKDEQLLKPMTPSEIAALEDWSPERMSQRIVRYADLTWQSEALLDSVLNGHGAQMASVIGLGMHQGRAALPPVANAHGMSIEWMKIPSGGQVGRHRLSQKQAIVIKQGTLDLAIEATDGLFQQTLVGSEKSWDSYAIPEGH
;
A
#
# COMPACT_ATOMS: atom_id res chain seq x y z
N MET A 1 20.24 2.59 15.35
CA MET A 1 21.10 1.55 15.99
C MET A 1 21.28 0.41 15.02
N THR A 2 22.50 -0.06 14.83
CA THR A 2 22.80 -1.18 13.94
C THR A 2 22.24 -2.47 14.53
N LYS A 3 21.55 -3.28 13.73
CA LYS A 3 20.90 -4.54 14.15
C LYS A 3 21.84 -5.74 14.03
N ASN A 4 21.60 -6.78 14.80
CA ASN A 4 22.27 -8.07 14.63
C ASN A 4 21.58 -8.92 13.56
N LYS A 5 22.19 -10.06 13.18
CA LYS A 5 21.65 -10.95 12.12
C LYS A 5 20.27 -11.50 12.46
N GLN A 6 19.99 -11.81 13.72
CA GLN A 6 18.69 -12.33 14.15
C GLN A 6 17.60 -11.28 13.99
N GLU A 7 17.86 -10.03 14.37
CA GLU A 7 16.92 -8.91 14.16
C GLU A 7 16.70 -8.62 12.67
N LEU A 8 17.75 -8.72 11.84
CA LEU A 8 17.64 -8.57 10.40
C LEU A 8 16.82 -9.69 9.77
N ALA A 9 16.97 -10.94 10.22
CA ALA A 9 16.20 -12.08 9.72
C ALA A 9 14.68 -11.91 9.93
N THR A 10 14.24 -11.24 11.00
CA THR A 10 12.80 -10.99 11.26
C THR A 10 12.17 -9.97 10.31
N ARG A 11 12.97 -9.31 9.47
CA ARG A 11 12.52 -8.28 8.53
C ARG A 11 12.25 -8.83 7.12
N PHE A 12 12.55 -10.09 6.92
CA PHE A 12 12.17 -10.83 5.72
C PHE A 12 10.70 -11.24 5.79
N ILE A 13 9.92 -10.88 4.79
CA ILE A 13 8.48 -11.13 4.70
C ILE A 13 8.23 -11.91 3.39
N PRO A 14 8.37 -13.25 3.40
CA PRO A 14 8.09 -14.07 2.25
C PRO A 14 6.59 -14.15 2.00
N PHE A 15 6.19 -14.14 0.73
CA PHE A 15 4.80 -14.26 0.30
C PHE A 15 4.10 -15.48 0.93
N SER A 16 4.81 -16.60 1.00
CA SER A 16 4.28 -17.87 1.55
C SER A 16 3.91 -17.81 3.04
N SER A 17 4.46 -16.83 3.79
CA SER A 17 4.19 -16.65 5.22
C SER A 17 3.14 -15.59 5.51
N LEU A 18 2.66 -14.89 4.50
CA LEU A 18 1.69 -13.82 4.69
C LEU A 18 0.39 -14.34 5.28
N LYS A 19 -0.05 -13.64 6.32
CA LYS A 19 -1.35 -13.88 6.94
C LYS A 19 -2.28 -12.72 6.60
N TYR A 20 -3.54 -13.05 6.42
CA TYR A 20 -4.59 -12.08 6.13
C TYR A 20 -5.73 -12.18 7.15
N THR A 21 -6.58 -11.17 7.15
CA THR A 21 -7.92 -11.26 7.71
C THR A 21 -8.95 -10.85 6.65
N THR A 22 -10.13 -11.45 6.70
CA THR A 22 -11.27 -11.04 5.87
C THR A 22 -12.19 -10.07 6.61
N GLU A 23 -11.89 -9.76 7.86
CA GLU A 23 -12.69 -8.93 8.76
C GLU A 23 -11.89 -7.70 9.24
N ALA A 24 -11.08 -7.13 8.34
CA ALA A 24 -10.31 -5.92 8.68
C ALA A 24 -11.21 -4.69 8.89
N PHE A 25 -12.37 -4.65 8.23
CA PHE A 25 -13.23 -3.46 8.10
C PHE A 25 -14.70 -3.83 8.15
N ILE A 26 -15.58 -2.90 8.45
CA ILE A 26 -17.02 -3.13 8.54
C ILE A 26 -17.65 -3.68 7.27
N ASP A 27 -17.05 -3.45 6.12
CA ASP A 27 -17.54 -3.87 4.82
C ASP A 27 -17.46 -5.39 4.59
N TYR A 28 -16.84 -6.15 5.52
CA TYR A 28 -16.88 -7.63 5.47
C TYR A 28 -18.30 -8.19 5.55
N ALA A 29 -19.25 -7.40 6.05
CA ALA A 29 -20.64 -7.78 6.15
C ALA A 29 -21.44 -7.52 4.87
N ILE A 30 -20.85 -6.85 3.89
CA ILE A 30 -21.50 -6.43 2.65
C ILE A 30 -21.13 -7.42 1.54
N GLU A 31 -22.14 -8.06 0.94
CA GLU A 31 -21.93 -9.09 -0.08
C GLU A 31 -21.08 -8.60 -1.27
N ALA A 32 -21.30 -7.38 -1.74
CA ALA A 32 -20.53 -6.79 -2.83
C ALA A 32 -19.05 -6.59 -2.50
N CYS A 33 -18.68 -6.55 -1.21
CA CYS A 33 -17.33 -6.28 -0.72
C CYS A 33 -16.58 -7.53 -0.23
N ALA A 34 -17.31 -8.59 0.08
CA ALA A 34 -16.75 -9.79 0.69
C ALA A 34 -16.73 -10.99 -0.29
N PRO A 35 -15.73 -11.88 -0.18
CA PRO A 35 -14.58 -11.79 0.72
C PRO A 35 -13.55 -10.76 0.25
N LYS A 36 -12.83 -10.16 1.21
CA LYS A 36 -11.70 -9.27 0.95
C LYS A 36 -10.55 -9.67 1.87
N TYR A 37 -9.43 -10.07 1.28
CA TYR A 37 -8.25 -10.55 1.99
C TYR A 37 -7.30 -9.39 2.24
N ASN A 38 -7.19 -8.96 3.49
CA ASN A 38 -6.38 -7.80 3.89
C ASN A 38 -5.08 -8.27 4.56
N TYR A 39 -3.97 -7.82 4.04
CA TYR A 39 -2.62 -8.14 4.49
C TYR A 39 -1.97 -6.87 5.09
N ALA A 40 -1.26 -7.02 6.21
CA ALA A 40 -0.45 -5.96 6.79
C ALA A 40 1.01 -6.43 6.83
N LEU A 41 1.83 -5.86 5.95
CA LEU A 41 3.25 -6.20 5.84
C LEU A 41 4.06 -5.38 6.84
N ILE A 42 3.93 -4.05 6.77
CA ILE A 42 4.61 -3.10 7.66
C ILE A 42 3.55 -2.20 8.28
N GLY A 43 3.43 -2.27 9.59
CA GLY A 43 2.40 -1.58 10.36
C GLY A 43 0.99 -2.15 10.17
N PRO A 44 0.05 -1.80 11.06
CA PRO A 44 -1.33 -2.33 11.04
C PRO A 44 -2.23 -1.71 9.95
N GLY A 45 -1.77 -0.66 9.26
CA GLY A 45 -2.58 0.09 8.30
C GLY A 45 -3.70 0.86 9.00
N VAL A 46 -4.88 0.78 8.43
CA VAL A 46 -6.12 1.41 8.93
C VAL A 46 -7.16 0.38 9.36
N SER A 47 -6.71 -0.85 9.65
CA SER A 47 -7.60 -1.93 10.05
C SER A 47 -8.39 -1.59 11.32
N GLN A 48 -9.68 -1.85 11.29
CA GLN A 48 -10.59 -1.73 12.42
C GLN A 48 -10.59 -2.99 13.31
N ASN A 49 -9.89 -4.05 12.86
CA ASN A 49 -9.74 -5.28 13.59
C ASN A 49 -8.47 -5.26 14.45
N PRO A 50 -8.56 -5.22 15.78
CA PRO A 50 -7.38 -5.19 16.65
C PRO A 50 -6.51 -6.45 16.54
N ASN A 51 -7.08 -7.54 16.02
CA ASN A 51 -6.39 -8.83 15.83
C ASN A 51 -5.82 -8.98 14.40
N GLN A 52 -5.73 -7.92 13.62
CA GLN A 52 -5.10 -7.93 12.31
C GLN A 52 -3.69 -8.53 12.39
N PRO A 53 -3.39 -9.63 11.67
CA PRO A 53 -2.03 -10.13 11.56
C PRO A 53 -1.12 -9.07 10.91
N VAL A 54 0.00 -8.76 11.53
CA VAL A 54 0.99 -7.79 11.01
C VAL A 54 2.35 -8.48 10.97
N SER A 55 2.99 -8.49 9.79
CA SER A 55 4.29 -9.15 9.61
C SER A 55 5.41 -8.39 10.32
N LEU A 56 5.45 -7.08 10.20
CA LEU A 56 6.44 -6.23 10.87
C LEU A 56 5.74 -5.01 11.52
N ARG A 57 5.81 -4.94 12.86
CA ARG A 57 5.18 -3.84 13.62
C ARG A 57 6.09 -2.64 13.87
N GLU A 58 7.39 -2.78 13.60
CA GLU A 58 8.34 -1.67 13.80
C GLU A 58 7.99 -0.48 12.89
N PRO A 59 7.85 0.75 13.43
CA PRO A 59 7.56 1.95 12.66
C PRO A 59 8.57 2.21 11.54
N HIS A 60 8.10 2.57 10.34
CA HIS A 60 8.93 2.83 9.16
C HIS A 60 8.78 4.24 8.58
N GLY A 61 7.90 5.08 9.17
CA GLY A 61 7.51 6.37 8.60
C GLY A 61 6.44 6.23 7.50
N PHE A 62 6.09 4.99 7.16
CA PHE A 62 5.00 4.62 6.24
C PHE A 62 4.48 3.24 6.62
N GLN A 63 3.32 2.89 6.11
CA GLN A 63 2.77 1.55 6.23
C GLN A 63 2.62 0.90 4.86
N LEU A 64 2.86 -0.39 4.81
CA LEU A 64 2.71 -1.20 3.60
C LEU A 64 1.74 -2.35 3.89
N GLY A 65 0.66 -2.37 3.17
CA GLY A 65 -0.34 -3.42 3.20
C GLY A 65 -0.56 -4.02 1.82
N GLY A 66 -1.52 -4.91 1.76
CA GLY A 66 -1.99 -5.48 0.52
C GLY A 66 -3.43 -5.91 0.63
N VAL A 67 -4.11 -5.93 -0.48
CA VAL A 67 -5.48 -6.41 -0.59
C VAL A 67 -5.63 -7.32 -1.81
N SER A 68 -6.29 -8.44 -1.60
CA SER A 68 -6.73 -9.32 -2.67
C SER A 68 -8.25 -9.48 -2.58
N ILE A 69 -8.93 -9.32 -3.70
CA ILE A 69 -10.38 -9.52 -3.79
C ILE A 69 -10.71 -10.29 -5.08
N PRO A 70 -11.74 -11.16 -5.04
CA PRO A 70 -12.23 -11.86 -6.22
C PRO A 70 -12.76 -10.91 -7.29
N SER A 71 -12.81 -11.40 -8.53
CA SER A 71 -13.44 -10.70 -9.64
C SER A 71 -14.85 -10.19 -9.29
N GLY A 72 -15.14 -8.95 -9.68
CA GLY A 72 -16.44 -8.30 -9.48
C GLY A 72 -16.68 -7.75 -8.07
N LYS A 73 -15.79 -7.99 -7.11
CA LYS A 73 -15.91 -7.42 -5.75
C LYS A 73 -15.31 -6.03 -5.68
N ILE A 74 -15.78 -5.25 -4.69
CA ILE A 74 -15.40 -3.85 -4.52
C ILE A 74 -14.80 -3.59 -3.13
N ASN A 75 -13.93 -2.60 -3.04
CA ASN A 75 -13.66 -1.85 -1.84
C ASN A 75 -14.38 -0.50 -1.97
N PRO A 76 -15.41 -0.24 -1.13
CA PRO A 76 -16.31 0.89 -1.36
C PRO A 76 -15.66 2.23 -1.04
N PRO A 77 -16.30 3.36 -1.42
CA PRO A 77 -15.76 4.69 -1.18
C PRO A 77 -15.47 4.96 0.29
N HIS A 78 -14.25 5.41 0.55
CA HIS A 78 -13.74 5.78 1.87
C HIS A 78 -12.67 6.87 1.73
N MET A 79 -12.29 7.48 2.85
CA MET A 79 -11.21 8.45 2.92
C MET A 79 -10.18 8.07 3.98
N HIS A 80 -8.98 8.64 3.85
CA HIS A 80 -7.91 8.53 4.84
C HIS A 80 -7.40 9.89 5.30
N PHE A 81 -6.82 9.92 6.50
CA PHE A 81 -6.15 11.10 7.06
C PHE A 81 -4.71 11.25 6.56
N THR A 82 -4.21 10.24 5.83
CA THR A 82 -2.93 10.26 5.11
C THR A 82 -3.18 9.98 3.63
N CYS A 83 -2.19 10.27 2.78
CA CYS A 83 -2.26 9.82 1.39
C CYS A 83 -2.23 8.30 1.32
N GLU A 84 -2.84 7.76 0.29
CA GLU A 84 -2.77 6.34 -0.04
C GLU A 84 -2.26 6.14 -1.46
N VAL A 85 -1.42 5.13 -1.63
CA VAL A 85 -0.89 4.74 -2.92
C VAL A 85 -1.29 3.31 -3.21
N PHE A 86 -1.93 3.10 -4.35
CA PHE A 86 -2.21 1.78 -4.90
C PHE A 86 -1.13 1.40 -5.90
N ILE A 87 -0.52 0.23 -5.72
CA ILE A 87 0.46 -0.34 -6.64
C ILE A 87 -0.14 -1.65 -7.14
N CYS A 88 -0.49 -1.70 -8.42
CA CYS A 88 -1.07 -2.90 -9.01
C CYS A 88 0.02 -3.97 -9.17
N TYR A 89 -0.05 -5.02 -8.38
CA TYR A 89 0.86 -6.15 -8.52
C TYR A 89 0.33 -7.17 -9.52
N ARG A 90 -0.97 -7.48 -9.45
CA ARG A 90 -1.63 -8.46 -10.31
C ARG A 90 -3.10 -8.13 -10.53
N GLY A 91 -3.59 -8.43 -11.72
CA GLY A 91 -4.99 -8.27 -12.11
C GLY A 91 -5.29 -6.93 -12.79
N GLU A 92 -6.55 -6.70 -13.05
CA GLU A 92 -7.07 -5.46 -13.60
C GLU A 92 -8.02 -4.82 -12.60
N TRP A 93 -7.80 -3.55 -12.34
CA TRP A 93 -8.53 -2.85 -11.31
C TRP A 93 -9.13 -1.55 -11.83
N ARG A 94 -10.34 -1.26 -11.41
CA ARG A 94 -10.92 0.07 -11.51
C ARG A 94 -10.66 0.80 -10.20
N VAL A 95 -9.89 1.86 -10.23
CA VAL A 95 -9.72 2.79 -9.10
C VAL A 95 -10.67 3.95 -9.31
N MET A 96 -11.50 4.23 -8.31
CA MET A 96 -12.52 5.26 -8.32
C MET A 96 -12.14 6.38 -7.34
N TRP A 97 -12.58 7.61 -7.61
CA TRP A 97 -12.44 8.73 -6.68
C TRP A 97 -13.62 9.68 -6.76
N GLY A 98 -13.78 10.51 -5.72
CA GLY A 98 -14.96 11.34 -5.55
C GLY A 98 -16.08 10.59 -4.84
N PHE A 99 -17.12 11.31 -4.48
CA PHE A 99 -18.25 10.73 -3.74
C PHE A 99 -19.06 9.77 -4.60
N ASN A 100 -19.19 10.06 -5.89
CA ASN A 100 -19.95 9.24 -6.83
C ASN A 100 -19.00 8.31 -7.61
N PRO A 101 -18.84 7.04 -7.21
CA PRO A 101 -17.81 6.15 -7.77
C PRO A 101 -18.02 5.83 -9.25
N ASP A 102 -19.24 5.99 -9.78
CA ASP A 102 -19.56 5.70 -11.17
C ASP A 102 -19.11 6.82 -12.12
N GLU A 103 -18.84 8.02 -11.62
CA GLU A 103 -18.53 9.18 -12.46
C GLU A 103 -17.04 9.33 -12.76
N LYS A 104 -16.17 8.95 -11.83
CA LYS A 104 -14.72 9.18 -11.90
C LYS A 104 -13.94 7.94 -11.55
N SER A 105 -13.32 7.39 -12.56
CA SER A 105 -12.48 6.20 -12.36
C SER A 105 -11.38 6.09 -13.41
N THR A 106 -10.42 5.24 -13.14
CA THR A 106 -9.40 4.80 -14.10
C THR A 106 -9.20 3.31 -13.97
N LEU A 107 -8.90 2.66 -15.09
CA LEU A 107 -8.41 1.28 -15.07
C LEU A 107 -6.92 1.28 -14.85
N ILE A 108 -6.43 0.37 -14.05
CA ILE A 108 -5.00 0.11 -13.85
C ILE A 108 -4.72 -1.38 -14.01
N SER A 109 -3.52 -1.66 -14.45
CA SER A 109 -2.99 -3.00 -14.65
C SER A 109 -1.62 -3.16 -13.98
N GLU A 110 -1.04 -4.31 -14.11
CA GLU A 110 0.21 -4.69 -13.46
C GLU A 110 1.34 -3.67 -13.62
N GLY A 111 1.87 -3.21 -12.51
CA GLY A 111 2.92 -2.20 -12.42
C GLY A 111 2.41 -0.75 -12.36
N ASP A 112 1.17 -0.48 -12.69
CA ASP A 112 0.59 0.86 -12.59
C ASP A 112 0.47 1.30 -11.13
N ILE A 113 0.61 2.60 -10.89
CA ILE A 113 0.54 3.21 -9.57
C ILE A 113 -0.45 4.38 -9.58
N VAL A 114 -1.31 4.43 -8.57
CA VAL A 114 -2.23 5.57 -8.34
C VAL A 114 -1.99 6.11 -6.95
N SER A 115 -1.73 7.41 -6.86
CA SER A 115 -1.58 8.12 -5.58
C SER A 115 -2.81 8.97 -5.31
N VAL A 116 -3.56 8.65 -4.26
CA VAL A 116 -4.75 9.41 -3.86
C VAL A 116 -4.44 10.27 -2.64
N PRO A 117 -4.62 11.60 -2.71
CA PRO A 117 -4.41 12.49 -1.56
C PRO A 117 -5.37 12.22 -0.41
N THR A 118 -5.05 12.80 0.75
CA THR A 118 -5.97 12.86 1.91
C THR A 118 -7.28 13.53 1.55
N TRP A 119 -8.35 13.17 2.26
CA TRP A 119 -9.69 13.80 2.14
C TRP A 119 -10.36 13.70 0.77
N ILE A 120 -9.85 12.82 -0.10
CA ILE A 120 -10.52 12.46 -1.35
C ILE A 120 -11.14 11.08 -1.17
N TYR A 121 -12.43 10.95 -1.40
CA TYR A 121 -13.09 9.64 -1.46
C TYR A 121 -12.42 8.79 -2.53
N ARG A 122 -12.13 7.54 -2.19
CA ARG A 122 -11.55 6.55 -3.08
C ARG A 122 -12.16 5.19 -2.82
N GLY A 123 -12.12 4.38 -3.83
CA GLY A 123 -12.49 2.98 -3.80
C GLY A 123 -11.84 2.24 -4.96
N PHE A 124 -12.00 0.95 -5.00
CA PHE A 124 -11.52 0.15 -6.12
C PHE A 124 -12.36 -1.10 -6.30
N SER A 125 -12.35 -1.65 -7.50
CA SER A 125 -12.96 -2.94 -7.80
C SER A 125 -12.03 -3.78 -8.63
N ASN A 126 -12.03 -5.09 -8.39
CA ASN A 126 -11.37 -6.03 -9.28
C ASN A 126 -12.28 -6.26 -10.50
N VAL A 127 -11.83 -5.82 -11.67
CA VAL A 127 -12.52 -5.97 -12.94
C VAL A 127 -11.90 -7.04 -13.84
N GLY A 128 -10.79 -7.65 -13.38
CA GLY A 128 -10.15 -8.79 -14.01
C GLY A 128 -10.97 -10.09 -13.85
N ILE A 129 -10.51 -11.14 -14.48
CA ILE A 129 -11.17 -12.47 -14.45
C ILE A 129 -10.78 -13.33 -13.24
N ASP A 130 -9.63 -13.04 -12.64
CA ASP A 130 -9.05 -13.79 -11.51
C ASP A 130 -8.95 -12.90 -10.26
N ASP A 131 -8.56 -13.48 -9.13
CA ASP A 131 -8.22 -12.75 -7.92
C ASP A 131 -7.03 -11.83 -8.21
N GLY A 132 -7.22 -10.54 -7.98
CA GLY A 132 -6.18 -9.55 -8.12
C GLY A 132 -5.41 -9.32 -6.81
N PHE A 133 -4.30 -8.59 -6.89
CA PHE A 133 -3.55 -8.11 -5.72
C PHE A 133 -3.09 -6.68 -5.93
N LEU A 134 -3.48 -5.79 -5.01
CA LEU A 134 -2.95 -4.44 -4.89
C LEU A 134 -2.10 -4.33 -3.63
N PHE A 135 -0.90 -3.74 -3.75
CA PHE A 135 -0.26 -3.16 -2.56
C PHE A 135 -0.88 -1.81 -2.24
N THR A 136 -0.99 -1.53 -0.95
CA THR A 136 -1.46 -0.25 -0.42
C THR A 136 -0.37 0.36 0.45
N GLY A 137 0.11 1.54 0.06
CA GLY A 137 1.05 2.34 0.83
C GLY A 137 0.34 3.50 1.51
N LEU A 138 0.47 3.63 2.82
CA LEU A 138 -0.05 4.76 3.59
C LEU A 138 1.10 5.58 4.17
N GLY A 139 1.05 6.89 4.01
CA GLY A 139 2.04 7.77 4.62
C GLY A 139 1.93 7.79 6.14
N ARG A 140 3.10 7.92 6.81
CA ARG A 140 3.26 7.96 8.26
C ARG A 140 2.97 6.63 8.99
N ASP A 141 3.42 6.54 10.22
CA ASP A 141 3.18 5.39 11.10
C ASP A 141 1.80 5.48 11.77
N ASP A 142 1.35 6.70 12.13
CA ASP A 142 -0.02 6.96 12.56
C ASP A 142 -0.85 7.43 11.37
N THR A 143 -1.77 6.60 10.93
CA THR A 143 -2.64 6.85 9.79
C THR A 143 -3.95 7.52 10.16
N GLY A 144 -4.30 7.60 11.44
CA GLY A 144 -5.55 8.17 11.95
C GLY A 144 -6.81 7.33 11.64
N GLY A 145 -6.72 6.28 10.83
CA GLY A 145 -7.84 5.39 10.52
C GLY A 145 -8.47 5.59 9.14
N ILE A 146 -9.73 5.22 9.02
CA ILE A 146 -10.51 5.21 7.77
C ILE A 146 -11.89 5.85 8.01
N LEU A 147 -12.32 6.71 7.09
CA LEU A 147 -13.68 7.29 7.06
C LEU A 147 -14.47 6.66 5.92
N TRP A 148 -15.51 5.94 6.25
CA TRP A 148 -16.38 5.29 5.27
C TRP A 148 -17.41 6.27 4.68
N GLY A 149 -17.71 6.07 3.40
CA GLY A 149 -18.86 6.74 2.78
C GLY A 149 -20.18 6.27 3.39
N PRO A 150 -21.24 7.11 3.33
CA PRO A 150 -22.55 6.80 3.91
C PRO A 150 -23.10 5.44 3.48
N TRP A 151 -23.00 5.11 2.21
CA TRP A 151 -23.44 3.82 1.64
C TRP A 151 -22.86 2.61 2.41
N THR A 152 -21.56 2.66 2.75
CA THR A 152 -20.91 1.53 3.44
C THR A 152 -21.45 1.38 4.87
N ILE A 153 -21.61 2.50 5.59
CA ILE A 153 -22.13 2.48 6.96
C ILE A 153 -23.56 1.97 6.98
N GLU A 154 -24.39 2.43 6.05
CA GLU A 154 -25.81 2.03 5.93
C GLU A 154 -25.91 0.54 5.56
N LYS A 155 -25.16 0.07 4.56
CA LYS A 155 -25.20 -1.34 4.12
C LYS A 155 -24.66 -2.31 5.18
N ALA A 156 -23.61 -1.92 5.92
CA ALA A 156 -23.13 -2.71 7.04
C ALA A 156 -24.20 -2.78 8.17
N ALA A 157 -24.85 -1.66 8.46
CA ALA A 157 -25.94 -1.62 9.45
C ALA A 157 -27.15 -2.48 9.05
N GLU A 158 -27.55 -2.48 7.77
CA GLU A 158 -28.58 -3.39 7.24
C GLU A 158 -28.21 -4.86 7.46
N ALA A 159 -26.90 -5.18 7.40
CA ALA A 159 -26.37 -6.52 7.67
C ALA A 159 -26.14 -6.81 9.17
N GLY A 160 -26.50 -5.89 10.08
CA GLY A 160 -26.34 -6.06 11.52
C GLY A 160 -24.93 -5.78 12.04
N VAL A 161 -24.09 -5.10 11.25
CA VAL A 161 -22.73 -4.71 11.64
C VAL A 161 -22.63 -3.19 11.68
N PHE A 162 -22.14 -2.67 12.78
CA PHE A 162 -22.07 -1.25 13.07
C PHE A 162 -20.64 -0.82 13.39
N LEU A 163 -20.34 0.45 13.20
CA LEU A 163 -19.11 1.08 13.64
C LEU A 163 -19.40 2.08 14.75
N THR A 164 -18.60 2.07 15.81
CA THR A 164 -18.74 3.06 16.89
C THR A 164 -17.93 4.32 16.58
N ASP A 165 -18.20 5.39 17.31
CA ASP A 165 -17.42 6.64 17.30
C ASP A 165 -15.95 6.44 17.75
N GLN A 166 -15.65 5.31 18.40
CA GLN A 166 -14.31 4.87 18.76
C GLN A 166 -13.70 3.89 17.74
N TYR A 167 -14.31 3.77 16.56
CA TYR A 167 -13.87 2.90 15.45
C TYR A 167 -13.89 1.39 15.77
N ARG A 168 -14.59 0.94 16.79
CA ARG A 168 -14.82 -0.47 17.07
C ARG A 168 -15.97 -1.01 16.23
N ILE A 169 -15.79 -2.19 15.66
CA ILE A 169 -16.85 -2.93 14.97
C ILE A 169 -17.73 -3.62 16.01
N VAL A 170 -19.04 -3.50 15.86
CA VAL A 170 -20.09 -4.18 16.66
C VAL A 170 -20.89 -5.07 15.72
N ASP A 171 -20.70 -6.37 15.81
CA ASP A 171 -21.48 -7.36 15.03
C ASP A 171 -22.58 -7.98 15.91
N THR A 172 -23.78 -7.45 15.76
CA THR A 172 -24.93 -7.92 16.55
C THR A 172 -25.32 -9.37 16.25
N ARG A 173 -24.95 -9.90 15.09
CA ARG A 173 -25.17 -11.30 14.71
C ARG A 173 -24.32 -12.27 15.58
N ARG A 174 -23.23 -11.75 16.16
CA ARG A 174 -22.34 -12.47 17.08
C ARG A 174 -22.63 -12.19 18.54
N GLY A 175 -23.65 -11.39 18.82
CA GLY A 175 -24.03 -10.99 20.16
C GLY A 175 -23.25 -9.79 20.71
N ASP A 176 -22.49 -9.09 19.87
CA ASP A 176 -21.84 -7.86 20.31
C ASP A 176 -22.86 -6.78 20.64
N ALA A 177 -22.52 -5.93 21.59
CA ALA A 177 -23.32 -4.78 22.01
C ALA A 177 -22.44 -3.54 22.19
N LEU A 178 -23.06 -2.37 22.13
CA LEU A 178 -22.40 -1.12 22.51
C LEU A 178 -22.02 -1.15 23.99
N THR A 179 -20.87 -0.62 24.30
CA THR A 179 -20.51 -0.30 25.68
C THR A 179 -21.22 0.99 26.12
N LYS A 180 -21.20 1.25 27.42
CA LYS A 180 -21.93 2.40 28.00
C LYS A 180 -21.46 3.75 27.45
N ASP A 181 -20.19 3.85 27.05
CA ASP A 181 -19.53 5.09 26.64
C ASP A 181 -19.36 5.20 25.11
N GLU A 182 -19.90 4.25 24.34
CA GLU A 182 -19.86 4.25 22.88
C GLU A 182 -21.17 4.71 22.25
N GLN A 183 -21.02 5.39 21.12
CA GLN A 183 -22.14 5.72 20.24
C GLN A 183 -21.88 5.17 18.85
N LEU A 184 -22.94 4.95 18.08
CA LEU A 184 -22.79 4.57 16.67
C LEU A 184 -22.23 5.74 15.88
N LEU A 185 -21.25 5.46 15.04
CA LEU A 185 -20.72 6.43 14.09
C LEU A 185 -21.83 6.82 13.10
N LYS A 186 -22.07 8.12 12.97
CA LYS A 186 -23.01 8.66 11.99
C LYS A 186 -22.28 8.87 10.66
N PRO A 187 -22.91 8.53 9.53
CA PRO A 187 -22.36 8.85 8.23
C PRO A 187 -22.27 10.37 8.05
N MET A 188 -21.33 10.81 7.20
CA MET A 188 -21.25 12.22 6.81
C MET A 188 -22.56 12.66 6.15
N THR A 189 -22.97 13.87 6.47
CA THR A 189 -24.14 14.50 5.87
C THR A 189 -23.86 14.97 4.44
N PRO A 190 -24.88 15.14 3.59
CA PRO A 190 -24.67 15.68 2.23
C PRO A 190 -23.97 17.04 2.21
N SER A 191 -24.19 17.89 3.22
CA SER A 191 -23.51 19.19 3.33
C SER A 191 -22.03 19.09 3.66
N GLU A 192 -21.64 18.14 4.51
CA GLU A 192 -20.22 17.86 4.80
C GLU A 192 -19.52 17.27 3.59
N ILE A 193 -20.19 16.36 2.85
CA ILE A 193 -19.66 15.79 1.61
C ILE A 193 -19.47 16.86 0.54
N ALA A 194 -20.45 17.75 0.38
CA ALA A 194 -20.40 18.83 -0.60
C ALA A 194 -19.28 19.87 -0.29
N ALA A 195 -18.79 19.91 0.95
CA ALA A 195 -17.67 20.76 1.34
C ALA A 195 -16.29 20.14 1.06
N LEU A 196 -16.23 18.85 0.70
CA LEU A 196 -14.99 18.19 0.34
C LEU A 196 -14.51 18.64 -1.04
N GLU A 197 -13.18 18.58 -1.22
CA GLU A 197 -12.58 18.91 -2.51
C GLU A 197 -12.94 17.85 -3.56
N ASP A 198 -13.48 18.29 -4.67
CA ASP A 198 -13.79 17.43 -5.81
C ASP A 198 -12.71 17.52 -6.89
N TRP A 199 -12.07 16.39 -7.18
CA TRP A 199 -10.97 16.32 -8.15
C TRP A 199 -11.47 15.90 -9.52
N SER A 200 -11.17 16.73 -10.53
CA SER A 200 -11.45 16.38 -11.93
C SER A 200 -10.59 15.20 -12.41
N PRO A 201 -11.00 14.49 -13.48
CA PRO A 201 -10.16 13.47 -14.09
C PRO A 201 -8.79 13.96 -14.54
N GLU A 202 -8.71 15.19 -15.08
CA GLU A 202 -7.46 15.80 -15.52
C GLU A 202 -6.49 16.03 -14.36
N ARG A 203 -7.01 16.47 -13.21
CA ARG A 203 -6.19 16.64 -12.00
C ARG A 203 -5.73 15.30 -11.43
N MET A 204 -6.60 14.29 -11.39
CA MET A 204 -6.24 12.96 -10.90
C MET A 204 -5.28 12.25 -11.85
N SER A 205 -5.34 12.48 -13.16
CA SER A 205 -4.45 11.85 -14.13
C SER A 205 -2.96 12.15 -13.84
N GLN A 206 -2.65 13.28 -13.23
CA GLN A 206 -1.29 13.65 -12.81
C GLN A 206 -0.77 12.78 -11.65
N ARG A 207 -1.61 11.94 -11.07
CA ARG A 207 -1.29 11.02 -9.97
C ARG A 207 -1.42 9.55 -10.35
N ILE A 208 -1.66 9.30 -11.64
CA ILE A 208 -1.74 7.96 -12.21
C ILE A 208 -0.48 7.76 -13.04
N VAL A 209 0.37 6.85 -12.61
CA VAL A 209 1.63 6.55 -13.29
C VAL A 209 1.53 5.17 -13.91
N ARG A 210 1.59 5.13 -15.24
CA ARG A 210 1.57 3.89 -16.01
C ARG A 210 2.96 3.26 -16.03
N TYR A 211 3.02 1.96 -15.78
CA TYR A 211 4.29 1.23 -15.85
C TYR A 211 4.94 1.32 -17.23
N ALA A 212 4.12 1.29 -18.29
CA ALA A 212 4.57 1.40 -19.66
C ALA A 212 5.18 2.77 -20.02
N ASP A 213 4.78 3.83 -19.29
CA ASP A 213 5.23 5.20 -19.54
C ASP A 213 6.42 5.61 -18.67
N LEU A 214 6.94 4.68 -17.85
CA LEU A 214 8.07 4.95 -16.96
C LEU A 214 9.34 5.32 -17.75
N THR A 215 9.98 6.40 -17.33
CA THR A 215 11.29 6.79 -17.86
C THR A 215 12.39 6.12 -17.04
N TRP A 216 13.00 5.09 -17.65
CA TRP A 216 14.09 4.36 -17.05
C TRP A 216 15.43 5.05 -17.27
N GLN A 217 16.20 5.23 -16.21
CA GLN A 217 17.50 5.89 -16.24
C GLN A 217 18.59 4.94 -15.78
N SER A 218 19.64 4.80 -16.60
CA SER A 218 20.78 3.91 -16.34
C SER A 218 21.85 4.54 -15.46
N GLU A 219 21.85 5.87 -15.34
CA GLU A 219 22.80 6.62 -14.49
C GLU A 219 22.12 7.16 -13.23
N ALA A 220 21.22 6.35 -12.67
CA ALA A 220 20.39 6.76 -11.54
C ALA A 220 21.12 6.70 -10.19
N LEU A 221 22.10 5.82 -10.04
CA LEU A 221 22.88 5.64 -8.82
C LEU A 221 24.32 6.09 -9.03
N LEU A 222 25.01 6.46 -7.95
CA LEU A 222 26.42 6.89 -8.01
C LEU A 222 27.37 5.83 -8.57
N ASP A 223 27.02 4.57 -8.36
CA ASP A 223 27.80 3.42 -8.82
C ASP A 223 27.41 2.93 -10.21
N SER A 224 26.41 3.51 -10.86
CA SER A 224 25.91 3.06 -12.18
C SER A 224 26.98 3.07 -13.27
N VAL A 225 28.02 3.90 -13.11
CA VAL A 225 29.15 4.00 -14.06
C VAL A 225 30.19 2.90 -13.87
N LEU A 226 30.09 2.11 -12.80
CA LEU A 226 31.04 1.03 -12.54
C LEU A 226 30.67 -0.22 -13.33
N ASN A 227 31.72 -0.97 -13.74
CA ASN A 227 31.50 -2.22 -14.45
C ASN A 227 30.75 -3.24 -13.59
N GLY A 228 29.67 -3.83 -14.12
CA GLY A 228 28.79 -4.75 -13.38
C GLY A 228 27.70 -4.08 -12.54
N HIS A 229 27.60 -2.74 -12.53
CA HIS A 229 26.61 -1.96 -11.79
C HIS A 229 25.57 -1.32 -12.73
N GLY A 230 24.91 -2.12 -13.55
CA GLY A 230 23.98 -1.64 -14.58
C GLY A 230 22.53 -1.47 -14.12
N ALA A 231 22.28 -1.16 -12.85
CA ALA A 231 20.92 -0.93 -12.37
C ALA A 231 20.26 0.27 -13.05
N GLN A 232 19.00 0.11 -13.45
CA GLN A 232 18.15 1.18 -13.96
C GLN A 232 17.08 1.51 -12.96
N MET A 233 16.75 2.78 -12.84
CA MET A 233 15.67 3.25 -11.95
C MET A 233 14.67 4.10 -12.69
N ALA A 234 13.42 4.05 -12.23
CA ALA A 234 12.35 4.96 -12.61
C ALA A 234 11.68 5.49 -11.34
N SER A 235 11.88 6.76 -11.05
CA SER A 235 11.18 7.43 -9.94
C SER A 235 9.70 7.56 -10.24
N VAL A 236 8.85 7.30 -9.26
CA VAL A 236 7.38 7.40 -9.37
C VAL A 236 6.85 8.49 -8.46
N ILE A 237 7.17 8.42 -7.17
CA ILE A 237 6.80 9.42 -6.17
C ILE A 237 8.06 9.88 -5.47
N GLY A 238 8.38 11.16 -5.59
CA GLY A 238 9.64 11.70 -5.09
C GLY A 238 10.86 11.10 -5.80
N LEU A 239 12.06 11.45 -5.36
CA LEU A 239 13.30 11.00 -5.97
C LEU A 239 13.82 9.66 -5.43
N GLY A 240 13.47 9.31 -4.18
CA GLY A 240 13.95 8.08 -3.56
C GLY A 240 15.48 8.00 -3.53
N MET A 241 16.02 6.89 -4.02
CA MET A 241 17.47 6.66 -4.14
C MET A 241 18.09 7.31 -5.37
N HIS A 242 17.30 7.87 -6.27
CA HIS A 242 17.78 8.41 -7.54
C HIS A 242 18.69 9.62 -7.33
N GLN A 243 19.93 9.57 -7.84
CA GLN A 243 20.96 10.61 -7.69
C GLN A 243 21.03 11.56 -8.88
N GLY A 244 20.36 11.27 -9.98
CA GLY A 244 20.37 12.08 -11.19
C GLY A 244 19.61 13.39 -11.00
N ARG A 245 20.27 14.53 -11.26
CA ARG A 245 19.66 15.87 -11.11
C ARG A 245 18.56 16.17 -12.12
N ALA A 246 18.54 15.46 -13.23
CA ALA A 246 17.52 15.60 -14.27
C ALA A 246 16.28 14.73 -14.03
N ALA A 247 16.28 13.89 -13.00
CA ALA A 247 15.13 13.05 -12.69
C ALA A 247 14.01 13.91 -12.12
N LEU A 248 12.87 13.86 -12.80
CA LEU A 248 11.62 14.46 -12.32
C LEU A 248 10.62 13.33 -12.10
N PRO A 249 10.26 13.03 -10.84
CA PRO A 249 9.24 12.03 -10.59
C PRO A 249 7.89 12.52 -11.11
N PRO A 250 7.08 11.65 -11.73
CA PRO A 250 5.72 11.99 -12.16
C PRO A 250 4.87 12.59 -11.04
N VAL A 251 5.06 12.10 -9.82
CA VAL A 251 4.39 12.61 -8.62
C VAL A 251 5.42 13.23 -7.68
N ALA A 252 5.53 14.55 -7.68
CA ALA A 252 6.53 15.29 -6.91
C ALA A 252 6.08 15.61 -5.47
N ASN A 253 4.82 15.45 -5.13
CA ASN A 253 4.26 15.83 -3.84
C ASN A 253 4.76 14.90 -2.73
N ALA A 254 5.02 15.49 -1.56
CA ALA A 254 5.37 14.73 -0.37
C ALA A 254 4.23 13.81 0.09
N HIS A 255 4.53 12.52 0.19
CA HIS A 255 3.58 11.50 0.63
C HIS A 255 3.97 10.90 2.00
N GLY A 256 5.07 11.38 2.60
CA GLY A 256 5.71 10.71 3.72
C GLY A 256 6.58 9.51 3.30
N MET A 257 6.60 9.19 2.00
CA MET A 257 7.44 8.15 1.39
C MET A 257 7.75 8.50 -0.06
N SER A 258 8.82 7.92 -0.60
CA SER A 258 9.09 7.86 -2.04
C SER A 258 8.81 6.46 -2.58
N ILE A 259 8.52 6.38 -3.88
CA ILE A 259 8.32 5.09 -4.57
C ILE A 259 9.07 5.14 -5.89
N GLU A 260 9.80 4.06 -6.16
CA GLU A 260 10.60 3.90 -7.37
C GLU A 260 10.58 2.44 -7.83
N TRP A 261 10.71 2.27 -9.13
CA TRP A 261 11.01 0.98 -9.72
C TRP A 261 12.52 0.85 -9.97
N MET A 262 13.07 -0.32 -9.71
CA MET A 262 14.47 -0.65 -10.01
C MET A 262 14.54 -1.91 -10.83
N LYS A 263 15.40 -1.93 -11.84
CA LYS A 263 15.79 -3.10 -12.62
C LYS A 263 17.29 -3.32 -12.45
N ILE A 264 17.66 -4.50 -11.99
CA ILE A 264 19.05 -4.94 -11.91
C ILE A 264 19.22 -6.04 -12.95
N PRO A 265 20.14 -5.90 -13.92
CA PRO A 265 20.36 -6.94 -14.92
C PRO A 265 20.89 -8.22 -14.26
N SER A 266 20.71 -9.36 -14.93
CA SER A 266 21.23 -10.63 -14.43
C SER A 266 22.75 -10.56 -14.23
N GLY A 267 23.22 -10.94 -13.04
CA GLY A 267 24.62 -10.81 -12.63
C GLY A 267 25.07 -9.38 -12.31
N GLY A 268 24.17 -8.39 -12.42
CA GLY A 268 24.43 -7.02 -12.00
C GLY A 268 24.30 -6.83 -10.51
N GLN A 269 24.78 -5.70 -10.00
CA GLN A 269 24.73 -5.36 -8.59
C GLN A 269 24.48 -3.87 -8.36
N VAL A 270 23.97 -3.54 -7.19
CA VAL A 270 24.02 -2.20 -6.61
C VAL A 270 25.11 -2.20 -5.54
N GLY A 271 26.01 -1.25 -5.62
CA GLY A 271 27.16 -1.14 -4.75
C GLY A 271 26.75 -0.91 -3.28
N ARG A 272 27.67 -1.24 -2.40
CA ARG A 272 27.47 -1.03 -0.97
C ARG A 272 27.23 0.44 -0.67
N HIS A 273 26.14 0.73 0.01
CA HIS A 273 25.74 2.06 0.42
C HIS A 273 25.08 2.00 1.79
N ARG A 274 24.80 3.14 2.37
CA ARG A 274 24.08 3.25 3.62
C ARG A 274 22.80 4.05 3.42
N LEU A 275 21.70 3.55 3.94
CA LEU A 275 20.41 4.22 3.91
C LEU A 275 20.29 5.24 5.05
N SER A 276 19.87 6.45 4.72
CA SER A 276 19.53 7.49 5.70
C SER A 276 18.12 7.35 6.26
N GLN A 277 17.30 6.51 5.64
CA GLN A 277 15.90 6.25 6.01
C GLN A 277 15.59 4.77 5.83
N LYS A 278 14.54 4.31 6.48
CA LYS A 278 14.03 2.94 6.30
C LYS A 278 13.45 2.76 4.92
N GLN A 279 13.63 1.57 4.36
CA GLN A 279 13.09 1.19 3.05
C GLN A 279 12.31 -0.11 3.13
N ALA A 280 11.43 -0.34 2.16
CA ALA A 280 10.84 -1.63 1.88
C ALA A 280 11.15 -2.00 0.42
N ILE A 281 11.65 -3.21 0.22
CA ILE A 281 11.86 -3.81 -1.10
C ILE A 281 10.78 -4.86 -1.31
N VAL A 282 10.17 -4.86 -2.49
CA VAL A 282 9.26 -5.90 -2.95
C VAL A 282 9.76 -6.38 -4.30
N ILE A 283 9.96 -7.69 -4.45
CA ILE A 283 10.49 -8.25 -5.70
C ILE A 283 9.34 -8.58 -6.65
N LYS A 284 9.25 -7.83 -7.74
CA LYS A 284 8.24 -8.08 -8.77
C LYS A 284 8.58 -9.32 -9.59
N GLN A 285 9.85 -9.48 -9.99
CA GLN A 285 10.29 -10.58 -10.84
C GLN A 285 11.79 -10.84 -10.65
N GLY A 286 12.19 -12.12 -10.67
CA GLY A 286 13.57 -12.55 -10.60
C GLY A 286 14.02 -12.82 -9.17
N THR A 287 15.34 -12.83 -8.98
CA THR A 287 15.98 -13.14 -7.69
C THR A 287 16.95 -12.03 -7.34
N LEU A 288 16.91 -11.57 -6.10
CA LEU A 288 17.81 -10.58 -5.53
C LEU A 288 18.49 -11.15 -4.29
N ASP A 289 19.83 -11.18 -4.31
CA ASP A 289 20.62 -11.46 -3.12
C ASP A 289 20.94 -10.16 -2.39
N LEU A 290 20.36 -10.00 -1.21
CA LEU A 290 20.55 -8.86 -0.33
C LEU A 290 21.63 -9.18 0.70
N ALA A 291 22.63 -8.29 0.86
CA ALA A 291 23.65 -8.37 1.89
C ALA A 291 23.63 -7.13 2.76
N ILE A 292 23.55 -7.29 4.08
CA ILE A 292 23.48 -6.19 5.04
C ILE A 292 24.54 -6.39 6.13
N GLU A 293 25.31 -5.34 6.44
CA GLU A 293 26.22 -5.37 7.59
C GLU A 293 25.45 -5.34 8.90
N ALA A 294 25.60 -6.39 9.70
CA ALA A 294 25.06 -6.51 11.04
C ALA A 294 26.16 -6.28 12.09
N THR A 295 25.76 -6.08 13.34
CA THR A 295 26.73 -5.93 14.47
C THR A 295 27.58 -7.18 14.70
N ASP A 296 27.11 -8.34 14.23
CA ASP A 296 27.72 -9.67 14.39
C ASP A 296 28.18 -10.29 13.06
N GLY A 297 28.41 -9.47 12.02
CA GLY A 297 28.94 -9.87 10.72
C GLY A 297 27.95 -9.68 9.56
N LEU A 298 28.24 -10.22 8.40
CA LEU A 298 27.41 -10.05 7.20
C LEU A 298 26.13 -10.90 7.30
N PHE A 299 24.96 -10.26 7.19
CA PHE A 299 23.67 -10.90 7.00
C PHE A 299 23.39 -11.01 5.49
N GLN A 300 22.87 -12.15 5.06
CA GLN A 300 22.48 -12.39 3.66
C GLN A 300 21.08 -12.94 3.58
N GLN A 301 20.30 -12.48 2.61
CA GLN A 301 18.95 -12.94 2.33
C GLN A 301 18.67 -12.93 0.84
N THR A 302 18.22 -14.07 0.31
CA THR A 302 17.70 -14.14 -1.04
C THR A 302 16.22 -13.84 -1.06
N LEU A 303 15.79 -12.97 -1.97
CA LEU A 303 14.41 -12.56 -2.22
C LEU A 303 14.01 -13.00 -3.63
N VAL A 304 12.81 -13.53 -3.79
CA VAL A 304 12.31 -14.05 -5.07
C VAL A 304 11.00 -13.40 -5.44
N GLY A 305 10.82 -13.06 -6.70
CA GLY A 305 9.57 -12.58 -7.26
C GLY A 305 9.20 -13.32 -8.55
N SER A 306 7.90 -13.52 -8.75
CA SER A 306 7.29 -14.14 -9.92
C SER A 306 5.90 -13.57 -10.14
N GLU A 307 5.23 -13.97 -11.22
CA GLU A 307 3.84 -13.57 -11.50
C GLU A 307 2.84 -13.93 -10.37
N LYS A 308 3.16 -14.93 -9.56
CA LYS A 308 2.23 -15.47 -8.55
C LYS A 308 2.67 -15.27 -7.11
N SER A 309 3.91 -14.89 -6.90
CA SER A 309 4.48 -14.73 -5.56
C SER A 309 5.57 -13.67 -5.56
N TRP A 310 5.78 -13.06 -4.42
CA TRP A 310 6.79 -12.03 -4.23
C TRP A 310 7.29 -12.07 -2.79
N ASP A 311 8.56 -11.84 -2.63
CA ASP A 311 9.15 -11.63 -1.31
C ASP A 311 9.36 -10.14 -1.07
N SER A 312 9.30 -9.74 0.17
CA SER A 312 9.63 -8.40 0.60
C SER A 312 10.60 -8.38 1.76
N TYR A 313 11.31 -7.28 1.88
CA TYR A 313 12.25 -7.06 2.96
C TYR A 313 12.20 -5.59 3.41
N ALA A 314 12.12 -5.39 4.72
CA ALA A 314 12.11 -4.07 5.33
C ALA A 314 13.51 -3.70 5.82
N ILE A 315 14.23 -2.84 5.07
CA ILE A 315 15.59 -2.42 5.40
C ILE A 315 15.53 -1.34 6.48
N PRO A 316 16.25 -1.49 7.61
CA PRO A 316 16.34 -0.45 8.63
C PRO A 316 17.25 0.71 8.18
N GLU A 317 17.07 1.88 8.77
CA GLU A 317 17.99 3.00 8.55
C GLU A 317 19.39 2.70 9.11
N GLY A 318 20.41 3.29 8.51
CA GLY A 318 21.80 3.15 8.95
C GLY A 318 22.48 1.86 8.49
N HIS A 319 21.81 1.08 7.67
CA HIS A 319 22.35 -0.15 7.07
C HIS A 319 22.55 -0.01 5.58
#